data_57b16f5fdf5a43121bcd511f792b9fbe
#
_entry.id   57b16f5fdf5a43121bcd511f792b9fbe
#
_cell.length_a   1.000
_cell.length_b   1.000
_cell.length_c   1.000
_cell.angle_alpha   90.00
_cell.angle_beta   90.00
_cell.angle_gamma   90.00
#
_symmetry.space_group_name_H-M   'P 1'
#
loop_
_entity.id
_entity.type
_entity.pdbx_description
1 polymer ?
#
loop_
_entity_poly.entity_id
_entity_poly.type
_entity_poly.pdbx_seq_one_letter_code
_entity_poly.pdbx_strand_id
1 'polypeptide(L)'
;MLVIDNKYSRWYNNIIKRAQTRTITGYVEKHHIIPKSLGGSNAKSNVVSLTAKEHFICHMLLSKMVDGIQRQKMIHAWWAMATLKKDCQDRYRLNFFQYQSVRQEYSKYFSKNNPMKDPILQQKRVDTWRANRAAQDYIPTRVLKDKFITPSGIFKTKKEIQKVLNIPEWTLNTIYNDLDAFPTSNGRGSKKITHLNIDPNKTWRNNGFDLLAVS
;
A
#
# COMPACT_ATOMS: atom_id res chain seq x y z
N MET A 1 -23.81 -19.94 6.62
CA MET A 1 -23.95 -18.51 6.24
C MET A 1 -25.38 -18.09 6.57
N LEU A 2 -25.56 -17.13 7.45
CA LEU A 2 -26.89 -16.56 7.75
C LEU A 2 -27.18 -15.53 6.63
N VAL A 3 -28.11 -15.86 5.77
CA VAL A 3 -28.54 -14.99 4.65
C VAL A 3 -29.81 -14.29 5.06
N ILE A 4 -29.83 -12.98 4.92
CA ILE A 4 -31.04 -12.17 5.12
C ILE A 4 -31.93 -12.34 3.88
N ASP A 5 -33.16 -12.80 4.05
CA ASP A 5 -34.11 -12.82 2.93
C ASP A 5 -34.57 -11.39 2.60
N ASN A 6 -34.06 -10.90 1.48
CA ASN A 6 -34.36 -9.58 0.98
C ASN A 6 -34.25 -9.55 -0.56
N LYS A 7 -34.51 -8.38 -1.16
CA LYS A 7 -34.41 -8.23 -2.62
C LYS A 7 -33.02 -8.58 -3.18
N TYR A 8 -31.95 -8.38 -2.41
CA TYR A 8 -30.56 -8.64 -2.83
C TYR A 8 -30.25 -10.14 -2.87
N SER A 9 -30.76 -10.92 -1.90
CA SER A 9 -30.63 -12.37 -1.91
C SER A 9 -31.37 -13.00 -3.09
N ARG A 10 -32.56 -12.46 -3.43
CA ARG A 10 -33.32 -12.90 -4.60
C ARG A 10 -32.58 -12.59 -5.92
N TRP A 11 -32.02 -11.40 -6.07
CA TRP A 11 -31.23 -11.05 -7.25
C TRP A 11 -29.98 -11.89 -7.38
N TYR A 12 -29.27 -12.12 -6.26
CA TYR A 12 -28.11 -12.99 -6.21
C TYR A 12 -28.46 -14.41 -6.70
N ASN A 13 -29.49 -15.03 -6.11
CA ASN A 13 -29.93 -16.37 -6.47
C ASN A 13 -30.34 -16.48 -7.95
N ASN A 14 -30.95 -15.45 -8.50
CA ASN A 14 -31.31 -15.43 -9.93
C ASN A 14 -30.06 -15.42 -10.83
N ILE A 15 -29.02 -14.68 -10.47
CA ILE A 15 -27.73 -14.71 -11.20
C ILE A 15 -27.12 -16.10 -11.12
N ILE A 16 -27.07 -16.70 -9.92
CA ILE A 16 -26.50 -18.03 -9.71
C ILE A 16 -27.27 -19.11 -10.48
N LYS A 17 -28.59 -19.14 -10.38
CA LYS A 17 -29.43 -20.10 -11.14
C LYS A 17 -29.17 -20.00 -12.63
N ARG A 18 -29.13 -18.80 -13.20
CA ARG A 18 -28.82 -18.58 -14.61
C ARG A 18 -27.42 -19.05 -14.97
N ALA A 19 -26.43 -18.82 -14.10
CA ALA A 19 -25.04 -19.23 -14.32
C ALA A 19 -24.87 -20.77 -14.29
N GLN A 20 -25.69 -21.48 -13.54
CA GLN A 20 -25.68 -22.95 -13.45
C GLN A 20 -26.25 -23.63 -14.70
N THR A 21 -27.11 -22.97 -15.46
CA THR A 21 -27.84 -23.54 -16.62
C THR A 21 -27.29 -23.10 -17.96
N ARG A 22 -26.35 -22.17 -18.02
CA ARG A 22 -25.83 -21.62 -19.28
C ARG A 22 -24.35 -21.91 -19.48
N THR A 23 -23.92 -21.96 -20.73
CA THR A 23 -22.51 -21.90 -21.14
C THR A 23 -22.19 -20.47 -21.58
N ILE A 24 -21.06 -19.95 -21.13
CA ILE A 24 -20.58 -18.62 -21.51
C ILE A 24 -19.40 -18.80 -22.46
N THR A 25 -19.44 -18.13 -23.61
CA THR A 25 -18.31 -18.02 -24.54
C THR A 25 -17.46 -16.80 -24.18
N GLY A 26 -16.14 -16.93 -24.19
CA GLY A 26 -15.18 -15.87 -23.85
C GLY A 26 -14.73 -15.88 -22.40
N TYR A 27 -14.30 -14.72 -21.91
CA TYR A 27 -13.71 -14.58 -20.56
C TYR A 27 -14.74 -14.81 -19.45
N VAL A 28 -14.38 -15.69 -18.53
CA VAL A 28 -15.19 -16.02 -17.33
C VAL A 28 -14.34 -16.04 -16.07
N GLU A 29 -14.97 -15.72 -14.95
CA GLU A 29 -14.37 -15.81 -13.63
C GLU A 29 -15.12 -16.84 -12.78
N LYS A 30 -14.37 -17.67 -12.03
CA LYS A 30 -14.96 -18.63 -11.10
C LYS A 30 -15.41 -17.94 -9.84
N HIS A 31 -16.67 -18.16 -9.45
CA HIS A 31 -17.29 -17.58 -8.26
C HIS A 31 -17.78 -18.68 -7.33
N HIS A 32 -17.49 -18.55 -6.03
CA HIS A 32 -18.01 -19.43 -5.01
C HIS A 32 -19.41 -18.95 -4.59
N ILE A 33 -20.44 -19.77 -4.79
CA ILE A 33 -21.84 -19.48 -4.40
C ILE A 33 -21.91 -19.14 -2.90
N ILE A 34 -21.29 -19.96 -2.07
CA ILE A 34 -21.00 -19.60 -0.69
C ILE A 34 -19.50 -19.24 -0.64
N PRO A 35 -19.14 -17.98 -0.38
CA PRO A 35 -17.75 -17.56 -0.31
C PRO A 35 -16.94 -18.38 0.71
N LYS A 36 -15.69 -18.69 0.39
CA LYS A 36 -14.79 -19.41 1.33
C LYS A 36 -14.68 -18.73 2.68
N SER A 37 -14.59 -17.39 2.69
CA SER A 37 -14.53 -16.59 3.92
C SER A 37 -15.78 -16.69 4.77
N LEU A 38 -16.87 -17.22 4.21
CA LEU A 38 -18.16 -17.48 4.89
C LEU A 38 -18.42 -18.99 5.10
N GLY A 39 -17.41 -19.84 4.95
CA GLY A 39 -17.49 -21.28 5.17
C GLY A 39 -17.82 -22.11 3.93
N GLY A 40 -17.75 -21.52 2.73
CA GLY A 40 -18.00 -22.24 1.48
C GLY A 40 -16.83 -23.18 1.11
N SER A 41 -17.15 -24.33 0.53
CA SER A 41 -16.20 -25.34 0.07
C SER A 41 -15.70 -25.08 -1.36
N ASN A 42 -14.65 -25.82 -1.78
CA ASN A 42 -14.17 -25.84 -3.16
C ASN A 42 -14.90 -26.88 -4.04
N ALA A 43 -15.97 -27.52 -3.54
CA ALA A 43 -16.73 -28.47 -4.30
C ALA A 43 -17.28 -27.83 -5.59
N LYS A 44 -17.32 -28.61 -6.68
CA LYS A 44 -17.86 -28.14 -7.98
C LYS A 44 -19.28 -27.59 -7.87
N SER A 45 -20.10 -28.16 -6.96
CA SER A 45 -21.46 -27.70 -6.67
C SER A 45 -21.52 -26.29 -6.06
N ASN A 46 -20.42 -25.82 -5.46
CA ASN A 46 -20.33 -24.48 -4.87
C ASN A 46 -19.61 -23.48 -5.78
N VAL A 47 -19.28 -23.84 -7.02
CA VAL A 47 -18.55 -22.97 -7.94
C VAL A 47 -19.33 -22.80 -9.24
N VAL A 48 -19.49 -21.54 -9.68
CA VAL A 48 -20.11 -21.19 -10.96
C VAL A 48 -19.19 -20.30 -11.79
N SER A 49 -19.35 -20.32 -13.11
CA SER A 49 -18.66 -19.41 -14.03
C SER A 49 -19.53 -18.20 -14.29
N LEU A 50 -18.98 -17.00 -14.07
CA LEU A 50 -19.66 -15.71 -14.25
C LEU A 50 -18.85 -14.84 -15.21
N THR A 51 -19.53 -13.91 -15.89
CA THR A 51 -18.82 -12.81 -16.54
C THR A 51 -18.19 -11.91 -15.47
N ALA A 52 -17.15 -11.15 -15.82
CA ALA A 52 -16.51 -10.23 -14.88
C ALA A 52 -17.49 -9.23 -14.25
N LYS A 53 -18.48 -8.75 -15.04
CA LYS A 53 -19.56 -7.87 -14.55
C LYS A 53 -20.45 -8.56 -13.51
N GLU A 54 -20.90 -9.78 -13.80
CA GLU A 54 -21.74 -10.51 -12.85
C GLU A 54 -21.00 -10.88 -11.58
N HIS A 55 -19.73 -11.23 -11.67
CA HIS A 55 -18.90 -11.53 -10.52
C HIS A 55 -18.78 -10.30 -9.60
N PHE A 56 -18.52 -9.12 -10.17
CA PHE A 56 -18.53 -7.87 -9.42
C PHE A 56 -19.87 -7.59 -8.75
N ILE A 57 -21.00 -7.77 -9.48
CA ILE A 57 -22.36 -7.58 -8.95
C ILE A 57 -22.63 -8.60 -7.83
N CYS A 58 -22.23 -9.85 -7.98
CA CYS A 58 -22.41 -10.87 -6.94
C CYS A 58 -21.73 -10.47 -5.62
N HIS A 59 -20.50 -9.95 -5.65
CA HIS A 59 -19.85 -9.47 -4.44
C HIS A 59 -20.53 -8.25 -3.82
N MET A 60 -21.06 -7.35 -4.65
CA MET A 60 -21.92 -6.25 -4.17
C MET A 60 -23.17 -6.77 -3.46
N LEU A 61 -23.89 -7.72 -4.07
CA LEU A 61 -25.10 -8.30 -3.51
C LEU A 61 -24.84 -9.06 -2.22
N LEU A 62 -23.76 -9.86 -2.19
CA LEU A 62 -23.31 -10.56 -0.98
C LEU A 62 -23.10 -9.61 0.20
N SER A 63 -22.54 -8.41 -0.03
CA SER A 63 -22.35 -7.43 1.04
C SER A 63 -23.67 -6.85 1.60
N LYS A 64 -24.77 -7.02 0.88
CA LYS A 64 -26.12 -6.49 1.25
C LYS A 64 -27.08 -7.58 1.75
N MET A 65 -26.68 -8.84 1.63
CA MET A 65 -27.50 -9.99 2.05
C MET A 65 -26.96 -10.73 3.28
N VAL A 66 -25.88 -10.24 3.86
CA VAL A 66 -25.30 -10.74 5.12
C VAL A 66 -25.06 -9.59 6.07
N ASP A 67 -24.92 -9.88 7.37
CA ASP A 67 -24.72 -8.86 8.39
C ASP A 67 -23.48 -9.12 9.27
N GLY A 68 -23.19 -8.21 10.18
CA GLY A 68 -22.11 -8.30 11.14
C GLY A 68 -20.73 -8.52 10.48
N ILE A 69 -19.96 -9.44 11.05
CA ILE A 69 -18.59 -9.76 10.56
C ILE A 69 -18.61 -10.38 9.15
N GLN A 70 -19.70 -11.05 8.77
CA GLN A 70 -19.85 -11.63 7.43
C GLN A 70 -19.98 -10.51 6.38
N ARG A 71 -20.73 -9.46 6.68
CA ARG A 71 -20.83 -8.27 5.83
C ARG A 71 -19.48 -7.60 5.65
N GLN A 72 -18.69 -7.50 6.70
CA GLN A 72 -17.35 -6.97 6.64
C GLN A 72 -16.49 -7.70 5.60
N LYS A 73 -16.43 -9.03 5.69
CA LYS A 73 -15.69 -9.86 4.75
C LYS A 73 -16.16 -9.64 3.30
N MET A 74 -17.45 -9.45 3.09
CA MET A 74 -18.01 -9.25 1.75
C MET A 74 -17.75 -7.84 1.22
N ILE A 75 -17.77 -6.79 2.04
CA ILE A 75 -17.35 -5.44 1.67
C ILE A 75 -15.89 -5.43 1.25
N HIS A 76 -15.01 -6.14 1.97
CA HIS A 76 -13.61 -6.31 1.58
C HIS A 76 -13.46 -7.01 0.23
N ALA A 77 -14.18 -8.11 0.01
CA ALA A 77 -14.13 -8.84 -1.24
C ALA A 77 -14.63 -7.96 -2.41
N TRP A 78 -15.70 -7.20 -2.20
CA TRP A 78 -16.22 -6.27 -3.21
C TRP A 78 -15.24 -5.12 -3.51
N TRP A 79 -14.58 -4.56 -2.47
CA TRP A 79 -13.53 -3.56 -2.64
C TRP A 79 -12.32 -4.13 -3.40
N ALA A 80 -11.90 -5.34 -3.07
CA ALA A 80 -10.82 -6.03 -3.76
C ALA A 80 -11.13 -6.24 -5.25
N MET A 81 -12.38 -6.56 -5.61
CA MET A 81 -12.82 -6.65 -7.01
C MET A 81 -12.72 -5.31 -7.74
N ALA A 82 -12.90 -4.19 -7.04
CA ALA A 82 -12.85 -2.84 -7.61
C ALA A 82 -11.42 -2.30 -7.77
N THR A 83 -10.47 -2.73 -6.94
CA THR A 83 -9.15 -2.08 -6.81
C THR A 83 -7.96 -2.97 -7.15
N LEU A 84 -8.05 -4.29 -6.90
CA LEU A 84 -6.95 -5.20 -7.17
C LEU A 84 -6.98 -5.67 -8.63
N LYS A 85 -5.90 -5.42 -9.36
CA LYS A 85 -5.65 -5.99 -10.70
C LYS A 85 -4.63 -7.11 -10.58
N LYS A 86 -4.86 -8.19 -11.37
CA LYS A 86 -3.86 -9.20 -11.65
C LYS A 86 -3.65 -9.24 -13.16
N ASP A 87 -2.44 -9.41 -13.61
CA ASP A 87 -2.05 -9.32 -15.03
C ASP A 87 -2.82 -10.29 -15.94
N CYS A 88 -3.30 -11.42 -15.39
CA CYS A 88 -4.08 -12.43 -16.12
C CYS A 88 -5.60 -12.26 -16.01
N GLN A 89 -6.11 -11.13 -15.46
CA GLN A 89 -7.55 -10.94 -15.24
C GLN A 89 -8.09 -9.75 -16.05
N ASP A 90 -9.02 -10.02 -16.97
CA ASP A 90 -9.81 -8.98 -17.65
C ASP A 90 -11.00 -8.59 -16.77
N ARG A 91 -10.72 -7.78 -15.78
CA ARG A 91 -11.74 -7.34 -14.82
C ARG A 91 -12.70 -6.34 -15.41
N TYR A 92 -13.95 -6.38 -14.94
CA TYR A 92 -14.97 -5.40 -15.24
C TYR A 92 -14.52 -3.97 -14.91
N ARG A 93 -14.54 -3.09 -15.90
CA ARG A 93 -14.23 -1.67 -15.72
C ARG A 93 -15.43 -0.98 -15.09
N LEU A 94 -15.22 -0.47 -13.88
CA LEU A 94 -16.26 0.26 -13.15
C LEU A 94 -16.48 1.65 -13.75
N ASN A 95 -17.74 2.07 -13.81
CA ASN A 95 -18.02 3.48 -14.00
C ASN A 95 -17.83 4.27 -12.70
N PHE A 96 -17.84 5.59 -12.78
CA PHE A 96 -17.63 6.49 -11.64
C PHE A 96 -18.59 6.22 -10.46
N PHE A 97 -19.87 6.03 -10.73
CA PHE A 97 -20.87 5.80 -9.70
C PHE A 97 -20.69 4.47 -8.98
N GLN A 98 -20.32 3.43 -9.71
CA GLN A 98 -20.03 2.11 -9.13
C GLN A 98 -18.79 2.17 -8.23
N TYR A 99 -17.72 2.82 -8.69
CA TYR A 99 -16.51 3.01 -7.90
C TYR A 99 -16.80 3.86 -6.65
N GLN A 100 -17.52 4.96 -6.79
CA GLN A 100 -17.92 5.80 -5.66
C GLN A 100 -18.75 5.03 -4.63
N SER A 101 -19.70 4.21 -5.08
CA SER A 101 -20.54 3.40 -4.19
C SER A 101 -19.72 2.40 -3.37
N VAL A 102 -18.82 1.63 -3.99
CA VAL A 102 -17.98 0.68 -3.25
C VAL A 102 -17.02 1.39 -2.30
N ARG A 103 -16.46 2.52 -2.71
CA ARG A 103 -15.56 3.33 -1.87
C ARG A 103 -16.28 3.88 -0.64
N GLN A 104 -17.49 4.39 -0.81
CA GLN A 104 -18.29 4.91 0.31
C GLN A 104 -18.65 3.81 1.32
N GLU A 105 -19.13 2.65 0.86
CA GLU A 105 -19.45 1.51 1.74
C GLU A 105 -18.20 1.00 2.48
N TYR A 106 -17.08 0.90 1.78
CA TYR A 106 -15.81 0.48 2.37
C TYR A 106 -15.34 1.49 3.44
N SER A 107 -15.31 2.78 3.11
CA SER A 107 -14.91 3.85 4.04
C SER A 107 -15.82 3.91 5.27
N LYS A 108 -17.14 3.89 5.06
CA LYS A 108 -18.13 3.90 6.14
C LYS A 108 -17.97 2.72 7.09
N TYR A 109 -17.72 1.54 6.54
CA TYR A 109 -17.53 0.34 7.34
C TYR A 109 -16.22 0.43 8.14
N PHE A 110 -15.11 0.77 7.48
CA PHE A 110 -13.79 0.85 8.10
C PHE A 110 -13.64 1.97 9.12
N SER A 111 -14.33 3.10 8.95
CA SER A 111 -14.32 4.16 9.96
C SER A 111 -14.84 3.70 11.32
N LYS A 112 -15.83 2.79 11.31
CA LYS A 112 -16.44 2.22 12.52
C LYS A 112 -15.67 1.00 13.07
N ASN A 113 -15.17 0.15 12.17
CA ASN A 113 -14.62 -1.17 12.53
C ASN A 113 -13.15 -1.30 12.14
N ASN A 114 -12.39 -0.21 12.23
CA ASN A 114 -10.97 -0.23 11.93
C ASN A 114 -10.20 -1.02 13.01
N PRO A 115 -9.63 -2.19 12.68
CA PRO A 115 -8.86 -2.98 13.65
C PRO A 115 -7.68 -2.22 14.24
N MET A 116 -7.21 -1.17 13.53
CA MET A 116 -6.14 -0.30 14.02
C MET A 116 -6.57 0.59 15.18
N LYS A 117 -7.88 0.71 15.44
CA LYS A 117 -8.42 1.44 16.59
C LYS A 117 -8.66 0.53 17.81
N ASP A 118 -8.52 -0.79 17.65
CA ASP A 118 -8.65 -1.75 18.74
C ASP A 118 -7.39 -1.70 19.62
N PRO A 119 -7.49 -1.31 20.90
CA PRO A 119 -6.34 -1.19 21.80
C PRO A 119 -5.59 -2.53 21.99
N ILE A 120 -6.32 -3.64 21.99
CA ILE A 120 -5.73 -4.99 22.17
C ILE A 120 -4.88 -5.35 20.95
N LEU A 121 -5.41 -5.11 19.75
CA LEU A 121 -4.66 -5.36 18.52
C LEU A 121 -3.48 -4.40 18.35
N GLN A 122 -3.63 -3.15 18.78
CA GLN A 122 -2.51 -2.20 18.80
C GLN A 122 -1.41 -2.68 19.76
N GLN A 123 -1.78 -3.07 20.97
CA GLN A 123 -0.80 -3.58 21.95
C GLN A 123 -0.10 -4.83 21.42
N LYS A 124 -0.83 -5.80 20.89
CA LYS A 124 -0.24 -7.01 20.28
C LYS A 124 0.74 -6.69 19.15
N ARG A 125 0.47 -5.68 18.33
CA ARG A 125 1.39 -5.24 17.27
C ARG A 125 2.66 -4.61 17.85
N VAL A 126 2.52 -3.78 18.90
CA VAL A 126 3.66 -3.19 19.60
C VAL A 126 4.52 -4.28 20.22
N ASP A 127 3.91 -5.27 20.87
CA ASP A 127 4.63 -6.37 21.50
C ASP A 127 5.33 -7.27 20.47
N THR A 128 4.65 -7.59 19.36
CA THR A 128 5.26 -8.31 18.22
C THR A 128 6.44 -7.53 17.63
N TRP A 129 6.28 -6.21 17.44
CA TRP A 129 7.36 -5.36 16.94
C TRP A 129 8.55 -5.31 17.91
N ARG A 130 8.28 -5.20 19.23
CA ARG A 130 9.31 -5.24 20.27
C ARG A 130 10.03 -6.58 20.30
N ALA A 131 9.29 -7.69 20.25
CA ALA A 131 9.85 -9.03 20.23
C ALA A 131 10.74 -9.27 18.99
N ASN A 132 10.25 -8.89 17.80
CA ASN A 132 11.04 -9.00 16.56
C ASN A 132 12.29 -8.11 16.57
N ARG A 133 12.20 -6.96 17.22
CA ARG A 133 13.35 -6.06 17.39
C ARG A 133 14.37 -6.59 18.37
N ALA A 134 13.94 -7.25 19.43
CA ALA A 134 14.83 -7.91 20.40
C ALA A 134 15.48 -9.19 19.87
N ALA A 135 14.75 -9.93 19.00
CA ALA A 135 15.24 -11.17 18.40
C ALA A 135 16.23 -10.98 17.23
N GLN A 136 16.20 -9.78 16.65
CA GLN A 136 17.09 -9.44 15.56
C GLN A 136 18.19 -8.58 16.11
N ASP A 137 19.19 -8.63 16.65
CA ASP A 137 20.20 -7.57 16.94
C ASP A 137 19.99 -6.32 16.05
N TYR A 138 18.77 -5.79 16.13
CA TYR A 138 18.27 -4.74 15.24
C TYR A 138 19.03 -3.45 15.62
N ILE A 139 20.11 -3.25 14.94
CA ILE A 139 20.74 -1.95 14.88
C ILE A 139 19.83 -1.10 13.97
N PRO A 140 19.07 -0.13 14.53
CA PRO A 140 18.23 0.71 13.66
C PRO A 140 19.12 1.33 12.61
N THR A 141 18.81 1.14 11.34
CA THR A 141 19.49 1.79 10.20
C THR A 141 19.55 3.33 10.36
N ARG A 142 18.75 3.88 11.26
CA ARG A 142 18.83 5.29 11.68
C ARG A 142 19.94 5.58 12.71
N VAL A 143 20.49 4.59 13.41
CA VAL A 143 21.55 4.78 14.42
C VAL A 143 22.94 4.58 13.82
N LEU A 144 23.04 3.81 12.74
CA LEU A 144 24.23 3.66 11.91
C LEU A 144 24.26 4.67 10.77
N LYS A 145 23.75 5.87 10.96
CA LYS A 145 23.99 6.91 9.99
C LYS A 145 25.39 7.43 10.19
N ASP A 146 26.20 7.17 9.18
CA ASP A 146 27.48 7.80 9.00
C ASP A 146 27.41 9.29 9.40
N LYS A 147 28.41 9.75 10.14
CA LYS A 147 28.51 11.17 10.41
C LYS A 147 28.80 11.88 9.10
N PHE A 148 28.11 12.96 8.85
CA PHE A 148 28.29 13.76 7.65
C PHE A 148 29.49 14.67 7.83
N ILE A 149 30.51 14.51 7.00
CA ILE A 149 31.67 15.38 6.94
C ILE A 149 31.38 16.47 5.91
N THR A 150 31.69 17.71 6.26
CA THR A 150 31.62 18.88 5.38
C THR A 150 32.92 19.69 5.53
N PRO A 151 33.22 20.60 4.62
CA PRO A 151 34.38 21.51 4.77
C PRO A 151 34.38 22.28 6.10
N SER A 152 33.25 22.46 6.73
CA SER A 152 33.07 23.22 7.98
C SER A 152 32.97 22.37 9.23
N GLY A 153 33.12 21.04 9.13
CA GLY A 153 33.09 20.12 10.28
C GLY A 153 32.23 18.88 10.12
N ILE A 154 32.05 18.17 11.22
CA ILE A 154 31.34 16.88 11.26
C ILE A 154 29.96 17.10 11.91
N PHE A 155 28.91 16.62 11.22
CA PHE A 155 27.53 16.74 11.65
C PHE A 155 26.86 15.37 11.84
N LYS A 156 25.93 15.27 12.77
CA LYS A 156 25.16 14.04 13.03
C LYS A 156 23.99 13.85 12.06
N THR A 157 23.46 14.94 11.53
CA THR A 157 22.26 14.92 10.68
C THR A 157 22.34 15.93 9.55
N LYS A 158 21.71 15.64 8.41
CA LYS A 158 21.57 16.61 7.30
C LYS A 158 20.82 17.89 7.73
N LYS A 159 19.91 17.80 8.73
CA LYS A 159 19.18 18.96 9.27
C LYS A 159 20.12 19.93 10.02
N GLU A 160 21.12 19.41 10.73
CA GLU A 160 22.14 20.25 11.34
C GLU A 160 22.96 20.99 10.27
N ILE A 161 23.37 20.31 9.20
CA ILE A 161 24.09 20.92 8.08
C ILE A 161 23.24 22.04 7.44
N GLN A 162 21.96 21.78 7.19
CA GLN A 162 21.03 22.78 6.64
C GLN A 162 21.00 24.03 7.51
N LYS A 163 20.89 23.87 8.81
CA LYS A 163 20.78 24.97 9.76
C LYS A 163 22.06 25.78 9.87
N VAL A 164 23.22 25.11 9.86
CA VAL A 164 24.53 25.74 10.08
C VAL A 164 25.11 26.31 8.79
N LEU A 165 25.02 25.52 7.70
CA LEU A 165 25.64 25.89 6.44
C LEU A 165 24.66 26.48 5.40
N ASN A 166 23.38 26.62 5.77
CA ASN A 166 22.33 27.12 4.87
C ASN A 166 22.28 26.40 3.50
N ILE A 167 22.51 25.08 3.52
CA ILE A 167 22.47 24.23 2.33
C ILE A 167 21.09 23.58 2.23
N PRO A 168 20.37 23.70 1.11
CA PRO A 168 19.07 23.00 0.94
C PRO A 168 19.20 21.49 1.01
N GLU A 169 18.16 20.80 1.53
CA GLU A 169 18.16 19.33 1.69
C GLU A 169 18.39 18.58 0.38
N TRP A 170 17.78 19.06 -0.71
CA TRP A 170 17.95 18.44 -2.02
C TRP A 170 19.40 18.54 -2.53
N THR A 171 20.13 19.61 -2.22
CA THR A 171 21.56 19.75 -2.53
C THR A 171 22.39 18.76 -1.70
N LEU A 172 22.11 18.62 -0.40
CA LEU A 172 22.77 17.63 0.46
C LEU A 172 22.51 16.20 -0.02
N ASN A 173 21.29 15.93 -0.47
CA ASN A 173 20.97 14.62 -1.05
C ASN A 173 21.76 14.34 -2.32
N THR A 174 21.95 15.32 -3.20
CA THR A 174 22.79 15.19 -4.38
C THR A 174 24.25 14.93 -4.02
N ILE A 175 24.79 15.69 -3.07
CA ILE A 175 26.19 15.55 -2.62
C ILE A 175 26.44 14.16 -2.03
N TYR A 176 25.60 13.73 -1.07
CA TYR A 176 25.82 12.48 -0.35
C TYR A 176 25.28 11.23 -1.06
N ASN A 177 24.61 11.38 -2.18
CA ASN A 177 24.28 10.23 -3.05
C ASN A 177 25.43 9.85 -3.96
N ASP A 178 26.28 10.81 -4.35
CA ASP A 178 27.45 10.56 -5.18
C ASP A 178 28.57 11.54 -4.80
N LEU A 179 29.42 11.14 -3.86
CA LEU A 179 30.54 11.94 -3.35
C LEU A 179 31.68 12.08 -4.36
N ASP A 180 31.74 11.18 -5.33
CA ASP A 180 32.78 11.18 -6.34
C ASP A 180 32.35 11.93 -7.62
N ALA A 181 31.12 12.44 -7.65
CA ALA A 181 30.67 13.35 -8.71
C ALA A 181 31.27 14.75 -8.56
N PHE A 182 31.36 15.45 -9.68
CA PHE A 182 31.80 16.86 -9.72
C PHE A 182 30.62 17.81 -9.49
N PRO A 183 30.83 18.93 -8.79
CA PRO A 183 29.84 19.99 -8.69
C PRO A 183 29.54 20.55 -10.09
N THR A 184 28.35 20.37 -10.60
CA THR A 184 27.95 20.90 -11.91
C THR A 184 27.70 22.41 -11.84
N SER A 185 28.42 23.20 -12.64
CA SER A 185 28.25 24.66 -12.70
C SER A 185 26.85 25.12 -13.11
N ASN A 186 26.10 24.28 -13.79
CA ASN A 186 24.74 24.56 -14.29
C ASN A 186 23.60 23.87 -13.50
N GLY A 187 23.91 23.11 -12.47
CA GLY A 187 22.92 22.46 -11.63
C GLY A 187 22.21 23.50 -10.72
N ARG A 188 20.90 23.30 -10.51
CA ARG A 188 20.11 24.13 -9.56
C ARG A 188 20.72 24.18 -8.15
N GLY A 189 21.69 23.30 -7.83
CA GLY A 189 22.41 23.19 -6.56
C GLY A 189 23.61 24.11 -6.42
N SER A 190 24.40 24.29 -7.49
CA SER A 190 25.66 25.03 -7.42
C SER A 190 25.49 26.52 -7.05
N LYS A 191 24.39 27.16 -7.49
CA LYS A 191 24.09 28.57 -7.17
C LYS A 191 23.79 28.83 -5.70
N LYS A 192 23.42 27.82 -4.91
CA LYS A 192 23.01 27.99 -3.51
C LYS A 192 24.09 27.66 -2.48
N ILE A 193 25.25 27.22 -2.92
CA ILE A 193 26.40 26.86 -2.07
C ILE A 193 27.68 27.62 -2.41
N THR A 194 27.58 28.70 -3.19
CA THR A 194 28.70 29.56 -3.57
C THR A 194 29.45 30.12 -2.37
N HIS A 195 28.77 30.25 -1.22
CA HIS A 195 29.37 30.71 0.03
C HIS A 195 30.34 29.69 0.67
N LEU A 196 30.35 28.42 0.20
CA LEU A 196 31.23 27.38 0.73
C LEU A 196 32.58 27.26 -0.02
N ASN A 197 32.82 28.12 -1.00
CA ASN A 197 34.06 28.16 -1.77
C ASN A 197 34.42 26.80 -2.42
N ILE A 198 33.46 26.17 -3.07
CA ILE A 198 33.57 24.84 -3.71
C ILE A 198 34.33 24.98 -5.04
N ASP A 199 35.37 24.17 -5.21
CA ASP A 199 36.11 24.07 -6.47
C ASP A 199 35.33 23.15 -7.45
N PRO A 200 34.84 23.67 -8.60
CA PRO A 200 34.09 22.88 -9.57
C PRO A 200 34.91 21.81 -10.28
N ASN A 201 36.26 21.90 -10.23
CA ASN A 201 37.16 20.93 -10.84
C ASN A 201 37.55 19.79 -9.90
N LYS A 202 37.00 19.75 -8.69
CA LYS A 202 37.19 18.69 -7.71
C LYS A 202 35.88 17.99 -7.42
N THR A 203 35.93 16.70 -7.11
CA THR A 203 34.73 15.95 -6.66
C THR A 203 34.23 16.51 -5.34
N TRP A 204 32.99 16.15 -4.94
CA TRP A 204 32.46 16.52 -3.64
C TRP A 204 33.36 16.06 -2.49
N ARG A 205 33.88 14.82 -2.58
CA ARG A 205 34.84 14.27 -1.61
C ARG A 205 36.09 15.13 -1.50
N ASN A 206 36.66 15.50 -2.62
CA ASN A 206 37.86 16.34 -2.66
C ASN A 206 37.61 17.82 -2.26
N ASN A 207 36.33 18.23 -2.22
CA ASN A 207 35.89 19.49 -1.65
C ASN A 207 35.59 19.37 -0.14
N GLY A 208 35.89 18.25 0.50
CA GLY A 208 35.77 18.06 1.94
C GLY A 208 34.41 17.50 2.41
N PHE A 209 33.58 16.99 1.50
CA PHE A 209 32.35 16.25 1.88
C PHE A 209 32.67 14.76 1.93
N ASP A 210 32.28 14.08 2.99
CA ASP A 210 32.43 12.64 3.10
C ASP A 210 31.42 12.05 4.13
N LEU A 211 31.42 10.74 4.22
CA LEU A 211 30.65 9.97 5.22
C LEU A 211 31.64 9.22 6.12
N LEU A 212 31.59 9.48 7.41
CA LEU A 212 32.34 8.72 8.40
C LEU A 212 31.48 7.56 8.86
N ALA A 213 31.85 6.33 8.46
CA ALA A 213 31.22 5.12 8.99
C ALA A 213 31.38 5.06 10.50
N VAL A 214 30.29 4.85 11.24
CA VAL A 214 30.35 4.59 12.68
C VAL A 214 30.51 3.08 12.82
N SER A 215 31.77 2.67 13.14
CA SER A 215 32.09 1.30 13.53
C SER A 215 31.38 0.88 14.82
#